data_5950247043b2dd080f94fb207f60d91b
#
_entry.id   5950247043b2dd080f94fb207f60d91b
#
_cell.length_a   1.000
_cell.length_b   1.000
_cell.length_c   1.000
_cell.angle_alpha   90.00
_cell.angle_beta   90.00
_cell.angle_gamma   90.00
#
_symmetry.space_group_name_H-M   'P 1'
#
loop_
_entity.id
_entity.type
_entity.pdbx_description
1 polymer ?
#
loop_
_entity_poly.entity_id
_entity_poly.type
_entity_poly.pdbx_seq_one_letter_code
_entity_poly.pdbx_strand_id
1 'polypeptide(L)'
;MRWDLSFKRRALGDPVSEGRRVWEWIQRVRPLHPSLDLWRPTAGSREEAEQSPPITQDYLLQEIHQTQVGWGRERFGLAPAFCGQIGQGNKLELSFNMPNPGSASVGLMIGEALGAALDASEDLADALMHTTASIFAPNTIGGLSRSDHPTRILNRDGPYPFYYVPGSKMFFASDSPHYQRATQLATRTAPVANGAIFTFGTPDTYPTILNQW
;
A
#
# COMPACT_ATOMS: atom_id res chain seq x y z
N MET A 1 -0.55 16.15 8.45
CA MET A 1 0.19 15.66 7.28
C MET A 1 -0.37 14.29 6.91
N ARG A 2 -0.52 13.96 5.65
CA ARG A 2 -1.14 12.71 5.21
C ARG A 2 -0.09 11.77 4.67
N TRP A 3 -0.23 10.48 4.99
CA TRP A 3 0.56 9.40 4.45
C TRP A 3 -0.30 8.49 3.57
N ASP A 4 0.31 7.91 2.57
CA ASP A 4 -0.29 6.91 1.69
C ASP A 4 0.70 5.75 1.48
N LEU A 5 0.24 4.53 1.68
CA LEU A 5 0.95 3.31 1.29
C LEU A 5 0.29 2.75 0.04
N SER A 6 1.06 2.43 -0.97
CA SER A 6 0.55 1.84 -2.21
C SER A 6 1.52 0.81 -2.76
N PHE A 7 1.01 -0.38 -3.06
CA PHE A 7 1.76 -1.43 -3.74
C PHE A 7 0.99 -1.88 -4.98
N LYS A 8 1.67 -1.86 -6.12
CA LYS A 8 1.18 -2.40 -7.39
C LYS A 8 2.03 -3.59 -7.78
N ARG A 9 1.39 -4.65 -8.22
CA ARG A 9 2.07 -5.88 -8.58
C ARG A 9 1.36 -6.63 -9.69
N ARG A 10 2.05 -7.59 -10.27
CA ARG A 10 1.40 -8.62 -11.07
C ARG A 10 0.62 -9.55 -10.16
N ALA A 11 -0.66 -9.78 -10.44
CA ALA A 11 -1.44 -10.77 -9.72
C ALA A 11 -0.86 -12.16 -9.98
N LEU A 12 -0.63 -12.92 -8.91
CA LEU A 12 -0.03 -14.26 -8.97
C LEU A 12 -1.06 -15.39 -8.88
N GLY A 13 -2.33 -15.05 -8.72
CA GLY A 13 -3.38 -16.03 -8.53
C GLY A 13 -4.78 -15.48 -8.81
N ASP A 14 -5.75 -16.26 -8.41
CA ASP A 14 -7.14 -15.88 -8.43
C ASP A 14 -7.46 -14.86 -7.30
N PRO A 15 -8.63 -14.20 -7.35
CA PRO A 15 -9.01 -13.20 -6.36
C PRO A 15 -9.08 -13.73 -4.92
N VAL A 16 -9.40 -14.99 -4.73
CA VAL A 16 -9.47 -15.62 -3.40
C VAL A 16 -8.06 -15.75 -2.81
N SER A 17 -7.11 -16.18 -3.61
CA SER A 17 -5.69 -16.25 -3.20
C SER A 17 -5.15 -14.87 -2.87
N GLU A 18 -5.50 -13.86 -3.66
CA GLU A 18 -5.14 -12.48 -3.38
C GLU A 18 -5.79 -11.94 -2.10
N GLY A 19 -7.05 -12.25 -1.87
CA GLY A 19 -7.76 -11.90 -0.64
C GLY A 19 -7.13 -12.54 0.61
N ARG A 20 -6.67 -13.78 0.53
CA ARG A 20 -5.94 -14.44 1.62
C ARG A 20 -4.62 -13.71 1.95
N ARG A 21 -3.92 -13.18 0.96
CA ARG A 21 -2.72 -12.36 1.20
C ARG A 21 -3.05 -11.02 1.85
N VAL A 22 -4.16 -10.38 1.45
CA VAL A 22 -4.64 -9.17 2.13
C VAL A 22 -4.98 -9.48 3.59
N TRP A 23 -5.63 -10.62 3.85
CA TRP A 23 -5.90 -11.05 5.23
C TRP A 23 -4.62 -11.31 6.02
N GLU A 24 -3.64 -12.00 5.45
CA GLU A 24 -2.33 -12.20 6.07
C GLU A 24 -1.66 -10.86 6.40
N TRP A 25 -1.71 -9.91 5.47
CA TRP A 25 -1.19 -8.58 5.69
C TRP A 25 -1.88 -7.88 6.86
N ILE A 26 -3.20 -7.91 6.92
CA ILE A 26 -3.99 -7.36 8.04
C ILE A 26 -3.52 -7.96 9.37
N GLN A 27 -3.34 -9.28 9.44
CA GLN A 27 -2.88 -9.93 10.68
C GLN A 27 -1.47 -9.49 11.09
N ARG A 28 -0.59 -9.30 10.14
CA ARG A 28 0.81 -8.94 10.42
C ARG A 28 1.02 -7.46 10.74
N VAL A 29 0.17 -6.57 10.25
CA VAL A 29 0.29 -5.15 10.57
C VAL A 29 -0.41 -4.76 11.87
N ARG A 30 -1.37 -5.55 12.35
CA ARG A 30 -2.09 -5.31 13.61
C ARG A 30 -1.18 -4.93 14.80
N PRO A 31 -0.11 -5.67 15.10
CA PRO A 31 0.74 -5.38 16.25
C PRO A 31 1.61 -4.13 16.07
N LEU A 32 1.70 -3.57 14.87
CA LEU A 32 2.57 -2.43 14.61
C LEU A 32 2.05 -1.12 15.21
N HIS A 33 0.73 -0.94 15.23
CA HIS A 33 0.12 0.28 15.78
C HIS A 33 -1.36 0.06 16.11
N PRO A 34 -1.90 0.62 17.22
CA PRO A 34 -3.31 0.45 17.61
C PRO A 34 -4.33 0.82 16.52
N SER A 35 -4.03 1.79 15.66
CA SER A 35 -4.91 2.13 14.53
C SER A 35 -5.03 1.02 13.49
N LEU A 36 -4.12 0.05 13.48
CA LEU A 36 -4.11 -1.08 12.54
C LEU A 36 -4.75 -2.35 13.12
N ASP A 37 -5.17 -2.31 14.38
CA ASP A 37 -5.68 -3.49 15.08
C ASP A 37 -7.08 -3.90 14.60
N LEU A 38 -7.94 -2.94 14.33
CA LEU A 38 -9.36 -3.20 14.07
C LEU A 38 -9.78 -2.70 12.67
N TRP A 39 -10.28 -3.62 11.85
CA TRP A 39 -10.79 -3.34 10.52
C TRP A 39 -12.27 -3.63 10.43
N ARG A 40 -13.04 -2.76 9.75
CA ARG A 40 -14.49 -2.85 9.60
C ARG A 40 -14.87 -2.64 8.13
N PRO A 41 -16.06 -3.09 7.71
CA PRO A 41 -16.61 -2.72 6.41
C PRO A 41 -16.68 -1.20 6.24
N THR A 42 -16.54 -0.72 5.03
CA THR A 42 -16.94 0.66 4.71
C THR A 42 -18.45 0.78 4.76
N ALA A 43 -18.95 1.91 5.22
CA ALA A 43 -20.37 2.17 5.39
C ALA A 43 -20.75 3.57 4.88
N GLY A 44 -22.04 3.84 4.75
CA GLY A 44 -22.56 5.12 4.29
C GLY A 44 -22.38 6.26 5.30
N SER A 45 -22.23 5.94 6.58
CA SER A 45 -21.95 6.89 7.64
C SER A 45 -20.88 6.37 8.61
N ARG A 46 -20.34 7.28 9.42
CA ARG A 46 -19.39 6.95 10.47
C ARG A 46 -20.02 6.07 11.54
N GLU A 47 -21.23 6.42 11.98
CA GLU A 47 -21.98 5.71 13.01
C GLU A 47 -22.24 4.28 12.59
N GLU A 48 -22.63 4.07 11.34
CA GLU A 48 -22.85 2.75 10.76
C GLU A 48 -21.55 1.93 10.71
N ALA A 49 -20.43 2.55 10.30
CA ALA A 49 -19.14 1.89 10.27
C ALA A 49 -18.67 1.50 11.69
N GLU A 50 -18.88 2.37 12.70
CA GLU A 50 -18.51 2.08 14.09
C GLU A 50 -19.34 0.97 14.71
N GLN A 51 -20.58 0.80 14.29
CA GLN A 51 -21.50 -0.28 14.73
C GLN A 51 -21.26 -1.59 14.00
N SER A 52 -20.64 -1.58 12.83
CA SER A 52 -20.34 -2.79 12.06
C SER A 52 -19.37 -3.69 12.81
N PRO A 53 -19.55 -5.02 12.79
CA PRO A 53 -18.60 -5.93 13.41
C PRO A 53 -17.23 -5.87 12.70
N PRO A 54 -16.15 -6.21 13.40
CA PRO A 54 -14.85 -6.36 12.77
C PRO A 54 -14.90 -7.38 11.65
N ILE A 55 -14.14 -7.12 10.57
CA ILE A 55 -14.03 -8.07 9.46
C ILE A 55 -13.32 -9.35 9.92
N THR A 56 -13.76 -10.46 9.36
CA THR A 56 -13.11 -11.76 9.43
C THR A 56 -12.53 -12.14 8.07
N GLN A 57 -11.73 -13.19 8.03
CA GLN A 57 -11.25 -13.72 6.74
C GLN A 57 -12.41 -14.14 5.83
N ASP A 58 -13.40 -14.82 6.39
CA ASP A 58 -14.57 -15.28 5.63
C ASP A 58 -15.36 -14.10 5.08
N TYR A 59 -15.57 -13.04 5.90
CA TYR A 59 -16.21 -11.82 5.44
C TYR A 59 -15.44 -11.19 4.25
N LEU A 60 -14.12 -11.05 4.38
CA LEU A 60 -13.29 -10.48 3.31
C LEU A 60 -13.36 -11.30 2.02
N LEU A 61 -13.30 -12.62 2.12
CA LEU A 61 -13.39 -13.51 0.96
C LEU A 61 -14.79 -13.51 0.34
N GLN A 62 -15.84 -13.38 1.17
CA GLN A 62 -17.23 -13.23 0.70
C GLN A 62 -17.43 -11.92 -0.05
N GLU A 63 -16.93 -10.80 0.47
CA GLU A 63 -16.97 -9.49 -0.21
C GLU A 63 -16.26 -9.53 -1.57
N ILE A 64 -15.08 -10.16 -1.61
CA ILE A 64 -14.37 -10.38 -2.87
C ILE A 64 -15.24 -11.15 -3.86
N HIS A 65 -15.86 -12.24 -3.43
CA HIS A 65 -16.71 -13.06 -4.29
C HIS A 65 -17.96 -12.30 -4.75
N GLN A 66 -18.65 -11.61 -3.84
CA GLN A 66 -19.87 -10.85 -4.17
C GLN A 66 -19.57 -9.70 -5.14
N THR A 67 -18.46 -9.02 -4.96
CA THR A 67 -18.03 -7.93 -5.85
C THR A 67 -17.75 -8.47 -7.26
N GLN A 68 -17.18 -9.67 -7.38
CA GLN A 68 -16.98 -10.32 -8.67
C GLN A 68 -18.30 -10.62 -9.39
N VAL A 69 -19.24 -11.21 -8.67
CA VAL A 69 -20.54 -11.64 -9.23
C VAL A 69 -21.44 -10.44 -9.53
N GLY A 70 -21.57 -9.52 -8.58
CA GLY A 70 -22.53 -8.41 -8.66
C GLY A 70 -22.23 -7.37 -9.76
N TRP A 71 -21.01 -7.31 -10.24
CA TRP A 71 -20.61 -6.34 -11.26
C TRP A 71 -20.49 -6.97 -12.67
N GLY A 72 -20.86 -8.25 -12.81
CA GLY A 72 -20.69 -8.97 -14.07
C GLY A 72 -19.21 -9.04 -14.51
N ARG A 73 -18.31 -8.89 -13.56
CA ARG A 73 -16.87 -8.75 -13.77
C ARG A 73 -16.13 -10.02 -13.39
N GLU A 74 -16.56 -11.14 -13.89
CA GLU A 74 -15.77 -12.38 -13.80
C GLU A 74 -14.32 -12.17 -14.29
N ARG A 75 -14.06 -11.07 -14.97
CA ARG A 75 -12.76 -10.72 -15.56
C ARG A 75 -12.09 -9.47 -14.99
N PHE A 76 -12.81 -8.56 -14.29
CA PHE A 76 -12.25 -7.26 -13.92
C PHE A 76 -12.72 -6.74 -12.56
N GLY A 77 -11.76 -6.24 -11.80
CA GLY A 77 -11.96 -5.13 -10.89
C GLY A 77 -12.68 -5.40 -9.59
N LEU A 78 -11.98 -5.99 -8.64
CA LEU A 78 -12.37 -5.93 -7.24
C LEU A 78 -11.82 -4.66 -6.62
N ALA A 79 -12.64 -3.97 -5.87
CA ALA A 79 -12.22 -2.87 -5.02
C ALA A 79 -12.96 -2.91 -3.68
N PRO A 80 -12.88 -4.00 -2.88
CA PRO A 80 -13.36 -3.93 -1.52
C PRO A 80 -12.51 -2.92 -0.77
N ALA A 81 -13.18 -2.04 -0.03
CA ALA A 81 -12.53 -1.09 0.85
C ALA A 81 -12.95 -1.39 2.29
N PHE A 82 -12.01 -1.28 3.21
CA PHE A 82 -12.23 -1.49 4.63
C PHE A 82 -11.71 -0.28 5.39
N CYS A 83 -12.43 0.11 6.44
CA CYS A 83 -11.96 1.17 7.30
C CYS A 83 -11.31 0.58 8.55
N GLY A 84 -10.17 1.16 8.92
CA GLY A 84 -9.57 0.97 10.21
C GLY A 84 -10.24 1.82 11.28
N GLN A 85 -9.45 2.26 12.27
CA GLN A 85 -9.96 3.10 13.36
C GLN A 85 -10.60 4.38 12.81
N ILE A 86 -11.88 4.56 13.11
CA ILE A 86 -12.68 5.72 12.73
C ILE A 86 -12.74 6.65 13.93
N GLY A 87 -11.96 7.71 13.93
CA GLY A 87 -11.99 8.76 14.96
C GLY A 87 -12.02 10.14 14.30
N GLN A 88 -12.20 11.22 15.06
CA GLN A 88 -12.13 12.57 14.51
C GLN A 88 -10.78 12.77 13.79
N GLY A 89 -10.82 13.01 12.46
CA GLY A 89 -9.64 13.14 11.62
C GLY A 89 -8.91 11.84 11.24
N ASN A 90 -9.32 10.68 11.78
CA ASN A 90 -8.63 9.40 11.61
C ASN A 90 -9.37 8.48 10.63
N LYS A 91 -9.36 8.82 9.36
CA LYS A 91 -9.80 7.88 8.33
C LYS A 91 -8.60 7.01 7.91
N LEU A 92 -8.59 5.77 8.34
CA LEU A 92 -7.69 4.75 7.82
C LEU A 92 -8.50 3.89 6.83
N GLU A 93 -8.10 3.86 5.58
CA GLU A 93 -8.82 3.11 4.55
C GLU A 93 -7.87 2.17 3.81
N LEU A 94 -8.14 0.89 3.89
CA LEU A 94 -7.50 -0.15 3.09
C LEU A 94 -8.34 -0.39 1.84
N SER A 95 -7.72 -0.32 0.69
CA SER A 95 -8.30 -0.69 -0.59
C SER A 95 -7.50 -1.82 -1.23
N PHE A 96 -8.22 -2.76 -1.83
CA PHE A 96 -7.65 -3.82 -2.63
C PHE A 96 -8.27 -3.80 -4.02
N ASN A 97 -7.47 -3.80 -5.06
CA ASN A 97 -7.96 -3.66 -6.42
C ASN A 97 -7.25 -4.63 -7.37
N MET A 98 -8.05 -5.31 -8.21
CA MET A 98 -7.59 -6.17 -9.31
C MET A 98 -8.23 -5.70 -10.61
N PRO A 99 -7.71 -4.63 -11.24
CA PRO A 99 -8.37 -3.99 -12.39
C PRO A 99 -8.42 -4.89 -13.64
N ASN A 100 -7.54 -5.86 -13.74
CA ASN A 100 -7.50 -6.83 -14.84
C ASN A 100 -6.76 -8.11 -14.42
N PRO A 101 -6.89 -9.22 -15.18
CA PRO A 101 -6.09 -10.41 -14.98
C PRO A 101 -4.58 -10.07 -15.05
N GLY A 102 -3.86 -10.46 -14.04
CA GLY A 102 -2.42 -10.22 -13.94
C GLY A 102 -2.02 -8.90 -13.29
N SER A 103 -2.97 -8.08 -12.79
CA SER A 103 -2.67 -6.87 -12.05
C SER A 103 -3.41 -6.84 -10.73
N ALA A 104 -2.71 -6.51 -9.65
CA ALA A 104 -3.29 -6.28 -8.33
C ALA A 104 -2.66 -5.05 -7.67
N SER A 105 -3.42 -4.36 -6.85
CA SER A 105 -2.90 -3.28 -6.02
C SER A 105 -3.51 -3.31 -4.63
N VAL A 106 -2.70 -2.93 -3.65
CA VAL A 106 -3.12 -2.66 -2.28
C VAL A 106 -2.79 -1.20 -1.98
N GLY A 107 -3.75 -0.49 -1.43
CA GLY A 107 -3.58 0.89 -1.00
C GLY A 107 -4.05 1.08 0.44
N LEU A 108 -3.29 1.84 1.22
CA LEU A 108 -3.67 2.26 2.56
C LEU A 108 -3.60 3.77 2.63
N MET A 109 -4.76 4.38 2.76
CA MET A 109 -4.88 5.80 3.09
C MET A 109 -4.75 5.96 4.60
N ILE A 110 -3.75 6.72 5.05
CA ILE A 110 -3.35 6.78 6.45
C ILE A 110 -3.87 8.07 7.08
N GLY A 111 -4.68 7.91 8.13
CA GLY A 111 -5.23 9.02 8.93
C GLY A 111 -4.22 9.64 9.90
N GLU A 112 -4.68 10.63 10.63
CA GLU A 112 -3.80 11.49 11.46
C GLU A 112 -3.03 10.75 12.55
N ALA A 113 -3.66 9.81 13.27
CA ALA A 113 -3.01 9.13 14.40
C ALA A 113 -1.84 8.25 13.94
N LEU A 114 -2.07 7.39 12.94
CA LEU A 114 -0.99 6.58 12.37
C LEU A 114 0.01 7.45 11.61
N GLY A 115 -0.44 8.51 10.94
CA GLY A 115 0.42 9.46 10.25
C GLY A 115 1.38 10.17 11.21
N ALA A 116 0.91 10.64 12.34
CA ALA A 116 1.74 11.24 13.38
C ALA A 116 2.75 10.24 13.98
N ALA A 117 2.34 8.98 14.16
CA ALA A 117 3.25 7.93 14.61
C ALA A 117 4.35 7.63 13.57
N LEU A 118 4.01 7.63 12.29
CA LEU A 118 4.98 7.47 11.18
C LEU A 118 5.94 8.68 11.08
N ASP A 119 5.46 9.89 11.37
CA ASP A 119 6.31 11.09 11.43
C ASP A 119 7.30 11.02 12.62
N ALA A 120 6.89 10.40 13.71
CA ALA A 120 7.70 10.26 14.92
C ALA A 120 8.64 9.03 14.93
N SER A 121 8.38 8.02 14.11
CA SER A 121 9.12 6.75 14.15
C SER A 121 9.43 6.21 12.76
N GLU A 122 10.71 6.29 12.40
CA GLU A 122 11.22 5.67 11.17
C GLU A 122 11.14 4.14 11.23
N ASP A 123 11.31 3.56 12.41
CA ASP A 123 11.20 2.11 12.62
C ASP A 123 9.78 1.60 12.32
N LEU A 124 8.74 2.36 12.68
CA LEU A 124 7.36 2.01 12.34
C LEU A 124 7.13 2.05 10.83
N ALA A 125 7.65 3.08 10.15
CA ALA A 125 7.57 3.18 8.70
C ALA A 125 8.29 2.02 8.01
N ASP A 126 9.47 1.64 8.51
CA ASP A 126 10.23 0.50 8.01
C ASP A 126 9.52 -0.83 8.26
N ALA A 127 8.98 -1.04 9.46
CA ALA A 127 8.22 -2.25 9.79
C ALA A 127 6.98 -2.40 8.90
N LEU A 128 6.25 -1.32 8.66
CA LEU A 128 5.09 -1.31 7.78
C LEU A 128 5.48 -1.63 6.33
N MET A 129 6.52 -0.98 5.81
CA MET A 129 7.05 -1.24 4.47
C MET A 129 7.59 -2.66 4.32
N HIS A 130 8.38 -3.14 5.30
CA HIS A 130 8.94 -4.47 5.28
C HIS A 130 7.84 -5.55 5.30
N THR A 131 6.86 -5.41 6.18
CA THR A 131 5.71 -6.32 6.26
C THR A 131 4.95 -6.35 4.94
N THR A 132 4.70 -5.18 4.35
CA THR A 132 3.96 -5.08 3.09
C THR A 132 4.75 -5.69 1.94
N ALA A 133 6.03 -5.37 1.81
CA ALA A 133 6.87 -5.93 0.76
C ALA A 133 7.03 -7.44 0.89
N SER A 134 7.21 -7.98 2.09
CA SER A 134 7.37 -9.43 2.32
C SER A 134 6.14 -10.25 1.91
N ILE A 135 4.95 -9.69 2.02
CA ILE A 135 3.70 -10.38 1.68
C ILE A 135 3.35 -10.20 0.20
N PHE A 136 3.54 -9.00 -0.34
CA PHE A 136 3.09 -8.66 -1.68
C PHE A 136 4.16 -8.76 -2.77
N ALA A 137 5.43 -8.96 -2.47
CA ALA A 137 6.44 -9.30 -3.48
C ALA A 137 6.23 -10.75 -3.99
N PRO A 138 6.55 -11.11 -5.21
CA PRO A 138 7.49 -10.52 -6.16
C PRO A 138 6.82 -9.70 -7.28
N ASN A 139 7.64 -9.05 -8.12
CA ASN A 139 7.21 -8.23 -9.29
C ASN A 139 6.37 -7.00 -8.91
N THR A 140 6.78 -6.33 -7.84
CA THR A 140 6.02 -5.26 -7.21
C THR A 140 6.81 -3.97 -7.24
N ILE A 141 6.10 -2.88 -7.44
CA ILE A 141 6.55 -1.53 -7.08
C ILE A 141 5.63 -1.05 -5.99
N GLY A 142 6.20 -0.57 -4.90
CA GLY A 142 5.41 -0.03 -3.80
C GLY A 142 6.10 1.11 -3.11
N GLY A 143 5.33 1.90 -2.38
CA GLY A 143 5.87 3.04 -1.66
C GLY A 143 5.00 3.47 -0.49
N LEU A 144 5.66 4.01 0.49
CA LEU A 144 5.10 4.77 1.59
C LEU A 144 5.49 6.23 1.39
N SER A 145 4.50 7.09 1.18
CA SER A 145 4.69 8.46 0.78
C SER A 145 3.97 9.43 1.70
N ARG A 146 4.60 10.55 1.99
CA ARG A 146 3.98 11.70 2.67
C ARG A 146 3.39 12.66 1.64
N SER A 147 2.48 13.53 2.06
CA SER A 147 1.88 14.55 1.20
C SER A 147 2.88 15.56 0.63
N ASP A 148 3.98 15.79 1.33
CA ASP A 148 5.11 16.62 0.89
C ASP A 148 6.16 15.86 0.05
N HIS A 149 6.14 14.51 0.12
CA HIS A 149 7.00 13.62 -0.67
C HIS A 149 6.15 12.60 -1.44
N PRO A 150 5.24 13.02 -2.31
CA PRO A 150 4.32 12.10 -2.97
C PRO A 150 5.05 11.26 -4.01
N THR A 151 4.75 9.97 -4.05
CA THR A 151 5.07 9.15 -5.21
C THR A 151 4.24 9.65 -6.40
N ARG A 152 4.89 9.95 -7.50
CA ARG A 152 4.24 10.43 -8.72
C ARG A 152 4.48 9.46 -9.87
N ILE A 153 3.43 9.21 -10.61
CA ILE A 153 3.53 8.57 -11.91
C ILE A 153 3.45 9.68 -12.95
N LEU A 154 4.55 9.91 -13.62
CA LEU A 154 4.60 10.87 -14.72
C LEU A 154 4.44 10.10 -16.02
N ASN A 155 3.42 10.46 -16.81
CA ASN A 155 3.31 10.01 -18.18
C ASN A 155 4.26 10.86 -19.04
N ARG A 156 5.23 10.24 -19.69
CA ARG A 156 6.13 10.90 -20.63
C ARG A 156 6.16 10.10 -21.92
N ASP A 157 6.27 10.81 -23.03
CA ASP A 157 6.51 10.24 -24.35
C ASP A 157 7.90 9.58 -24.37
N GLY A 158 7.94 8.28 -24.09
CA GLY A 158 9.17 7.50 -24.03
C GLY A 158 8.90 6.01 -24.15
N PRO A 159 9.94 5.16 -24.28
CA PRO A 159 9.80 3.72 -24.39
C PRO A 159 9.13 3.06 -23.17
N TYR A 160 9.08 3.79 -22.06
CA TYR A 160 8.33 3.40 -20.86
C TYR A 160 7.20 4.42 -20.66
N PRO A 161 5.92 4.01 -20.77
CA PRO A 161 4.78 4.93 -20.71
C PRO A 161 4.56 5.56 -19.33
N PHE A 162 5.29 5.11 -18.31
CA PHE A 162 5.15 5.60 -16.95
C PHE A 162 6.51 5.90 -16.32
N TYR A 163 6.67 7.11 -15.85
CA TYR A 163 7.82 7.53 -15.06
C TYR A 163 7.43 7.55 -13.57
N TYR A 164 8.14 6.78 -12.75
CA TYR A 164 7.95 6.82 -11.33
C TYR A 164 8.91 7.83 -10.72
N VAL A 165 8.34 8.78 -9.97
CA VAL A 165 9.09 9.62 -9.06
C VAL A 165 8.97 8.98 -7.68
N PRO A 166 10.08 8.66 -7.01
CA PRO A 166 10.03 7.99 -5.73
C PRO A 166 9.34 8.83 -4.66
N GLY A 167 8.62 8.16 -3.75
CA GLY A 167 8.19 8.73 -2.49
C GLY A 167 9.29 8.63 -1.43
N SER A 168 8.94 8.85 -0.17
CA SER A 168 9.90 8.82 0.95
C SER A 168 10.57 7.46 1.10
N LYS A 169 9.80 6.39 0.96
CA LYS A 169 10.29 5.01 0.97
C LYS A 169 9.66 4.23 -0.18
N MET A 170 10.49 3.51 -0.93
CA MET A 170 10.04 2.72 -2.08
C MET A 170 10.57 1.30 -1.99
N PHE A 171 9.74 0.35 -2.39
CA PHE A 171 10.19 -1.01 -2.69
C PHE A 171 10.34 -1.17 -4.20
N PHE A 172 11.48 -1.70 -4.60
CA PHE A 172 11.71 -2.18 -5.97
C PHE A 172 12.20 -3.63 -5.92
N ALA A 173 11.61 -4.47 -6.76
CA ALA A 173 12.13 -5.80 -7.01
C ALA A 173 13.49 -5.71 -7.72
N SER A 174 14.36 -6.69 -7.53
CA SER A 174 15.74 -6.67 -8.07
C SER A 174 15.81 -6.64 -9.59
N ASP A 175 14.76 -7.12 -10.27
CA ASP A 175 14.60 -7.10 -11.74
C ASP A 175 13.91 -5.81 -12.24
N SER A 176 13.53 -4.90 -11.33
CA SER A 176 12.95 -3.61 -11.71
C SER A 176 13.97 -2.74 -12.43
N PRO A 177 13.59 -2.06 -13.53
CA PRO A 177 14.45 -1.09 -14.22
C PRO A 177 14.86 0.09 -13.32
N HIS A 178 14.16 0.31 -12.22
CA HIS A 178 14.46 1.37 -11.25
C HIS A 178 15.43 0.96 -10.16
N TYR A 179 15.73 -0.35 -10.01
CA TYR A 179 16.50 -0.87 -8.87
C TYR A 179 17.90 -0.26 -8.78
N GLN A 180 18.64 -0.25 -9.90
CA GLN A 180 20.01 0.31 -9.92
C GLN A 180 20.00 1.81 -9.60
N ARG A 181 19.06 2.55 -10.17
CA ARG A 181 18.95 3.98 -9.92
C ARG A 181 18.60 4.27 -8.45
N ALA A 182 17.68 3.49 -7.88
CA ALA A 182 17.35 3.57 -6.48
C ALA A 182 18.57 3.28 -5.58
N THR A 183 19.35 2.26 -5.91
CA THR A 183 20.58 1.92 -5.16
C THR A 183 21.60 3.07 -5.16
N GLN A 184 21.69 3.81 -6.25
CA GLN A 184 22.63 4.95 -6.35
C GLN A 184 22.19 6.19 -5.56
N LEU A 185 20.87 6.41 -5.44
CA LEU A 185 20.31 7.65 -4.91
C LEU A 185 19.75 7.51 -3.49
N ALA A 186 19.45 6.30 -3.04
CA ALA A 186 18.90 6.09 -1.71
C ALA A 186 19.93 6.39 -0.63
N THR A 187 19.49 7.03 0.44
CA THR A 187 20.30 7.26 1.65
C THR A 187 20.41 6.02 2.51
N ARG A 188 19.44 5.10 2.37
CA ARG A 188 19.44 3.79 3.06
C ARG A 188 18.75 2.75 2.19
N THR A 189 19.26 1.52 2.24
CA THR A 189 18.71 0.36 1.55
C THR A 189 18.56 -0.79 2.53
N ALA A 190 17.38 -1.41 2.55
CA ALA A 190 17.08 -2.59 3.37
C ALA A 190 16.60 -3.74 2.47
N PRO A 191 17.35 -4.84 2.35
CA PRO A 191 16.93 -6.00 1.57
C PRO A 191 15.64 -6.62 2.15
N VAL A 192 14.70 -6.99 1.28
CA VAL A 192 13.47 -7.70 1.65
C VAL A 192 12.94 -8.49 0.47
N ALA A 193 12.52 -9.72 0.71
CA ALA A 193 12.02 -10.62 -0.33
C ALA A 193 12.99 -10.69 -1.54
N ASN A 194 12.51 -10.47 -2.76
CA ASN A 194 13.31 -10.46 -3.98
C ASN A 194 13.76 -9.06 -4.42
N GLY A 195 13.86 -8.11 -3.48
CA GLY A 195 14.22 -6.73 -3.78
C GLY A 195 14.76 -5.99 -2.57
N ALA A 196 14.51 -4.70 -2.50
CA ALA A 196 14.88 -3.88 -1.37
C ALA A 196 13.93 -2.70 -1.17
N ILE A 197 13.87 -2.24 0.08
CA ILE A 197 13.27 -0.96 0.45
C ILE A 197 14.36 0.11 0.41
N PHE A 198 14.08 1.17 -0.30
CA PHE A 198 14.96 2.32 -0.48
C PHE A 198 14.37 3.53 0.24
N THR A 199 15.14 4.17 1.09
CA THR A 199 14.78 5.44 1.74
C THR A 199 15.48 6.58 1.00
N PHE A 200 14.72 7.59 0.58
CA PHE A 200 15.21 8.73 -0.21
C PHE A 200 15.25 10.00 0.64
N GLY A 201 16.14 10.01 1.64
CA GLY A 201 16.41 11.19 2.43
C GLY A 201 15.30 11.61 3.41
N THR A 202 15.50 12.80 3.94
CA THR A 202 14.57 13.52 4.83
C THR A 202 13.79 14.56 4.01
N PRO A 203 12.76 15.22 4.59
CA PRO A 203 12.09 16.36 3.93
C PRO A 203 13.03 17.41 3.35
N ASP A 204 14.15 17.68 4.02
CA ASP A 204 15.11 18.70 3.60
C ASP A 204 15.99 18.25 2.42
N THR A 205 16.33 16.96 2.38
CA THR A 205 17.25 16.41 1.36
C THR A 205 16.53 15.79 0.16
N TYR A 206 15.29 15.41 0.32
CA TYR A 206 14.50 14.75 -0.72
C TYR A 206 14.39 15.54 -2.04
N PRO A 207 14.16 16.87 -2.04
CA PRO A 207 14.11 17.61 -3.30
C PRO A 207 15.40 17.49 -4.14
N THR A 208 16.56 17.46 -3.48
CA THR A 208 17.85 17.28 -4.15
C THR A 208 17.98 15.89 -4.78
N ILE A 209 17.51 14.86 -4.08
CA ILE A 209 17.51 13.48 -4.58
C ILE A 209 16.54 13.34 -5.76
N LEU A 210 15.35 13.96 -5.65
CA LEU A 210 14.35 13.95 -6.70
C LEU A 210 14.84 14.57 -8.00
N ASN A 211 15.62 15.64 -7.93
CA ASN A 211 16.19 16.30 -9.12
C ASN A 211 17.20 15.41 -9.85
N GLN A 212 17.73 14.40 -9.20
CA GLN A 212 18.66 13.44 -9.77
C GLN A 212 17.96 12.19 -10.30
N TRP A 213 16.67 11.96 -9.98
CA TRP A 213 15.91 10.80 -10.46
C TRP A 213 15.53 10.94 -11.94
#